data_2755cd1e939f0964134e33970466430e
#
_entry.id   2755cd1e939f0964134e33970466430e
#
_cell.length_a   1.000
_cell.length_b   1.000
_cell.length_c   1.000
_cell.angle_alpha   90.00
_cell.angle_beta   90.00
_cell.angle_gamma   90.00
#
_symmetry.space_group_name_H-M   'P 1'
#
loop_
_entity.id
_entity.type
_entity.pdbx_description
1 polymer ?
#
loop_
_entity_poly.entity_id
_entity_poly.type
_entity_poly.pdbx_seq_one_letter_code
_entity_poly.pdbx_strand_id
1 'polypeptide(L)'
;QLELERLRRHPELAVKVAEDRDVELRNSRIGVMAVVPLWDQRRGQVAEAGALLQKSRSDRESQELILLQSLEASYRHYEIARNQVNALEGGILRAAEAALKVAEAAYRFGERGILDYLDAQRVFRAARNELIAARYELQLAVIEIERLRATQ
;
A
#
# COMPACT_ATOMS: atom_id res chain seq x y z
N GLN A 1 -19.42 9.03 -16.13
CA GLN A 1 -20.82 8.99 -15.65
C GLN A 1 -21.45 10.37 -15.65
N LEU A 2 -20.82 11.40 -15.05
CA LEU A 2 -21.37 12.77 -15.01
C LEU A 2 -21.66 13.35 -16.41
N GLU A 3 -20.77 13.17 -17.37
CA GLU A 3 -20.94 13.58 -18.77
C GLU A 3 -22.14 12.87 -19.41
N LEU A 4 -22.30 11.58 -19.15
CA LEU A 4 -23.40 10.75 -19.65
C LEU A 4 -24.75 11.23 -19.11
N GLU A 5 -24.83 11.55 -17.81
CA GLU A 5 -26.04 12.08 -17.19
C GLU A 5 -26.39 13.50 -17.68
N ARG A 6 -25.38 14.30 -18.01
CA ARG A 6 -25.60 15.61 -18.66
C ARG A 6 -26.14 15.48 -20.08
N LEU A 7 -25.62 14.53 -20.87
CA LEU A 7 -26.07 14.27 -22.24
C LEU A 7 -27.52 13.77 -22.27
N ARG A 8 -27.93 12.95 -21.30
CA ARG A 8 -29.33 12.46 -21.17
C ARG A 8 -30.37 13.51 -20.80
N ARG A 9 -29.96 14.76 -20.55
CA ARG A 9 -30.85 15.91 -20.42
C ARG A 9 -31.38 16.41 -21.78
N HIS A 10 -30.69 16.08 -22.88
CA HIS A 10 -31.09 16.49 -24.20
C HIS A 10 -32.18 15.55 -24.76
N PRO A 11 -33.10 16.07 -25.62
CA PRO A 11 -34.12 15.23 -26.25
C PRO A 11 -33.43 14.09 -27.06
N GLU A 12 -33.96 12.90 -26.88
CA GLU A 12 -33.48 11.71 -27.60
C GLU A 12 -34.27 11.61 -28.91
N LEU A 13 -33.56 11.68 -30.04
CA LEU A 13 -34.13 11.50 -31.36
C LEU A 13 -33.94 10.06 -31.80
N ALA A 14 -35.04 9.32 -31.93
CA ALA A 14 -35.03 7.97 -32.47
C ALA A 14 -35.76 7.89 -33.80
N VAL A 15 -35.10 7.31 -34.79
CA VAL A 15 -35.70 7.01 -36.09
C VAL A 15 -36.17 5.55 -36.04
N LYS A 16 -37.47 5.33 -36.18
CA LYS A 16 -38.05 3.99 -36.28
C LYS A 16 -38.37 3.69 -37.74
N VAL A 17 -37.82 2.64 -38.26
CA VAL A 17 -38.22 2.09 -39.56
C VAL A 17 -38.92 0.76 -39.27
N ALA A 18 -40.19 0.68 -39.61
CA ALA A 18 -40.98 -0.52 -39.52
C ALA A 18 -41.39 -0.96 -40.93
N GLU A 19 -41.10 -2.21 -41.26
CA GLU A 19 -41.54 -2.86 -42.49
C GLU A 19 -42.55 -3.95 -42.11
N ASP A 20 -43.86 -3.67 -42.38
CA ASP A 20 -44.92 -4.65 -42.21
C ASP A 20 -45.11 -5.39 -43.53
N ARG A 21 -44.94 -6.74 -43.47
CA ARG A 21 -45.22 -7.63 -44.57
C ARG A 21 -46.57 -8.34 -44.33
N ASP A 22 -47.55 -7.83 -44.99
CA ASP A 22 -48.83 -8.57 -45.12
C ASP A 22 -48.87 -9.25 -46.49
N VAL A 23 -49.67 -10.29 -46.57
CA VAL A 23 -49.70 -11.25 -47.71
C VAL A 23 -49.96 -10.56 -49.06
N GLU A 24 -50.50 -9.35 -49.07
CA GLU A 24 -50.87 -8.65 -50.31
C GLU A 24 -50.29 -7.22 -50.45
N LEU A 25 -49.67 -6.63 -49.41
CA LEU A 25 -49.20 -5.24 -49.48
C LEU A 25 -47.89 -5.07 -48.65
N ARG A 26 -46.85 -4.54 -49.30
CA ARG A 26 -45.63 -4.08 -48.65
C ARG A 26 -45.83 -2.64 -48.18
N ASN A 27 -45.98 -2.43 -46.87
CA ASN A 27 -46.05 -1.11 -46.28
C ASN A 27 -44.76 -0.81 -45.50
N SER A 28 -43.98 0.15 -45.96
CA SER A 28 -42.85 0.69 -45.22
C SER A 28 -43.27 1.98 -44.53
N ARG A 29 -43.08 2.00 -43.20
CA ARG A 29 -43.33 3.22 -42.38
C ARG A 29 -42.05 3.73 -41.82
N ILE A 30 -41.75 4.99 -42.09
CA ILE A 30 -40.64 5.73 -41.46
C ILE A 30 -41.25 6.70 -40.45
N GLY A 31 -40.92 6.53 -39.18
CA GLY A 31 -41.34 7.40 -38.10
C GLY A 31 -40.13 8.02 -37.37
N VAL A 32 -40.21 9.31 -37.08
CA VAL A 32 -39.26 10.01 -36.23
C VAL A 32 -39.94 10.21 -34.87
N MET A 33 -39.34 9.72 -33.80
CA MET A 33 -39.81 9.88 -32.45
C MET A 33 -38.80 10.73 -31.67
N ALA A 34 -39.28 11.86 -31.14
CA ALA A 34 -38.51 12.69 -30.23
C ALA A 34 -39.08 12.55 -28.82
N VAL A 35 -38.27 12.07 -27.91
CA VAL A 35 -38.60 12.01 -26.48
C VAL A 35 -38.04 13.26 -25.82
N VAL A 36 -38.94 14.19 -25.46
CA VAL A 36 -38.57 15.44 -24.76
C VAL A 36 -38.92 15.29 -23.28
N PRO A 37 -37.92 15.26 -22.35
CA PRO A 37 -38.22 15.20 -20.92
C PRO A 37 -38.71 16.56 -20.42
N LEU A 38 -40.05 16.76 -20.38
CA LEU A 38 -40.67 18.04 -19.99
C LEU A 38 -40.66 18.25 -18.46
N TRP A 39 -40.74 17.18 -17.69
CA TRP A 39 -40.94 17.23 -16.23
C TRP A 39 -39.73 16.74 -15.44
N ASP A 40 -38.99 15.74 -15.92
CA ASP A 40 -37.83 15.21 -15.27
C ASP A 40 -36.52 15.70 -15.93
N GLN A 41 -35.98 16.80 -15.41
CA GLN A 41 -34.68 17.35 -15.86
C GLN A 41 -33.50 16.60 -15.29
N ARG A 42 -33.71 15.44 -14.67
CA ARG A 42 -32.66 14.59 -14.05
C ARG A 42 -31.70 15.36 -13.14
N ARG A 43 -32.19 16.41 -12.49
CA ARG A 43 -31.35 17.26 -11.60
C ARG A 43 -30.76 16.45 -10.44
N GLY A 44 -31.53 15.51 -9.89
CA GLY A 44 -31.09 14.62 -8.83
C GLY A 44 -29.93 13.74 -9.28
N GLN A 45 -30.04 13.07 -10.42
CA GLN A 45 -29.01 12.18 -10.96
C GLN A 45 -27.73 12.94 -11.33
N VAL A 46 -27.84 14.14 -11.86
CA VAL A 46 -26.67 15.00 -12.14
C VAL A 46 -26.01 15.46 -10.85
N ALA A 47 -26.78 15.83 -9.83
CA ALA A 47 -26.24 16.21 -8.53
C ALA A 47 -25.55 15.02 -7.84
N GLU A 48 -26.17 13.85 -7.87
CA GLU A 48 -25.59 12.59 -7.36
C GLU A 48 -24.28 12.24 -8.07
N ALA A 49 -24.26 12.25 -9.41
CA ALA A 49 -23.05 11.99 -10.19
C ALA A 49 -21.94 13.02 -9.92
N GLY A 50 -22.33 14.28 -9.65
CA GLY A 50 -21.41 15.35 -9.23
C GLY A 50 -20.82 15.09 -7.86
N ALA A 51 -21.64 14.68 -6.89
CA ALA A 51 -21.21 14.32 -5.55
C ALA A 51 -20.28 13.08 -5.54
N LEU A 52 -20.61 12.06 -6.33
CA LEU A 52 -19.77 10.88 -6.52
C LEU A 52 -18.40 11.22 -7.13
N LEU A 53 -18.38 12.13 -8.11
CA LEU A 53 -17.11 12.60 -8.68
C LEU A 53 -16.27 13.32 -7.62
N GLN A 54 -16.87 14.21 -6.83
CA GLN A 54 -16.16 14.91 -5.76
C GLN A 54 -15.67 13.94 -4.69
N LYS A 55 -16.50 12.99 -4.25
CA LYS A 55 -16.11 11.92 -3.34
C LYS A 55 -14.89 11.16 -3.87
N SER A 56 -14.93 10.71 -5.13
CA SER A 56 -13.81 9.96 -5.73
C SER A 56 -12.52 10.77 -5.79
N ARG A 57 -12.59 12.09 -5.97
CA ARG A 57 -11.41 12.97 -5.91
C ARG A 57 -10.85 13.06 -4.49
N SER A 58 -11.72 13.28 -3.51
CA SER A 58 -11.30 13.34 -2.10
C SER A 58 -10.74 12.01 -1.60
N ASP A 59 -11.33 10.89 -2.02
CA ASP A 59 -10.82 9.54 -1.72
C ASP A 59 -9.41 9.34 -2.31
N ARG A 60 -9.19 9.79 -3.55
CA ARG A 60 -7.87 9.75 -4.18
C ARG A 60 -6.85 10.59 -3.42
N GLU A 61 -7.16 11.84 -3.12
CA GLU A 61 -6.28 12.74 -2.35
C GLU A 61 -5.94 12.14 -0.98
N SER A 62 -6.94 11.56 -0.30
CA SER A 62 -6.73 10.87 0.97
C SER A 62 -5.78 9.67 0.84
N GLN A 63 -5.95 8.87 -0.22
CA GLN A 63 -5.06 7.72 -0.48
C GLN A 63 -3.62 8.16 -0.79
N GLU A 64 -3.43 9.22 -1.55
CA GLU A 64 -2.12 9.79 -1.83
C GLU A 64 -1.43 10.26 -0.54
N LEU A 65 -2.16 10.95 0.36
CA LEU A 65 -1.62 11.38 1.65
C LEU A 65 -1.26 10.19 2.56
N ILE A 66 -2.12 9.17 2.64
CA ILE A 66 -1.86 7.96 3.41
C ILE A 66 -0.61 7.24 2.89
N LEU A 67 -0.46 7.15 1.57
CA LEU A 67 0.71 6.53 0.94
C LEU A 67 1.99 7.30 1.27
N LEU A 68 1.98 8.62 1.18
CA LEU A 68 3.13 9.46 1.54
C LEU A 68 3.51 9.31 3.02
N GLN A 69 2.52 9.31 3.91
CA GLN A 69 2.76 9.11 5.35
C GLN A 69 3.33 7.73 5.65
N SER A 70 2.80 6.67 5.01
CA SER A 70 3.31 5.31 5.20
C SER A 70 4.73 5.16 4.65
N LEU A 71 5.05 5.82 3.53
CA LEU A 71 6.40 5.83 2.98
C LEU A 71 7.39 6.53 3.93
N GLU A 72 7.02 7.69 4.45
CA GLU A 72 7.85 8.42 5.43
C GLU A 72 8.07 7.60 6.71
N ALA A 73 7.01 6.97 7.23
CA ALA A 73 7.11 6.10 8.39
C ALA A 73 8.05 4.90 8.13
N SER A 74 7.98 4.30 6.95
CA SER A 74 8.86 3.18 6.56
C SER A 74 10.32 3.60 6.45
N TYR A 75 10.60 4.80 5.94
CA TYR A 75 11.97 5.35 5.92
C TYR A 75 12.52 5.58 7.33
N ARG A 76 11.71 6.13 8.24
CA ARG A 76 12.11 6.30 9.65
C ARG A 76 12.37 4.95 10.33
N HIS A 77 11.53 3.96 10.06
CA HIS A 77 11.73 2.61 10.58
C HIS A 77 13.03 1.99 10.05
N TYR A 78 13.34 2.16 8.77
CA TYR A 78 14.60 1.74 8.17
C TYR A 78 15.81 2.39 8.85
N GLU A 79 15.77 3.70 9.10
CA GLU A 79 16.87 4.41 9.80
C GLU A 79 17.10 3.87 11.22
N ILE A 80 16.01 3.61 11.96
CA ILE A 80 16.08 3.04 13.30
C ILE A 80 16.72 1.63 13.25
N ALA A 81 16.23 0.75 12.37
CA ALA A 81 16.74 -0.59 12.21
C ALA A 81 18.22 -0.60 11.78
N ARG A 82 18.62 0.29 10.88
CA ARG A 82 20.01 0.45 10.44
C ARG A 82 20.90 0.90 11.59
N ASN A 83 20.47 1.88 12.39
CA ASN A 83 21.24 2.35 13.54
C ASN A 83 21.38 1.26 14.59
N GLN A 84 20.35 0.46 14.82
CA GLN A 84 20.40 -0.69 15.72
C GLN A 84 21.42 -1.75 15.27
N VAL A 85 21.43 -2.11 13.98
CA VAL A 85 22.42 -3.03 13.41
C VAL A 85 23.84 -2.48 13.61
N ASN A 86 24.05 -1.18 13.29
CA ASN A 86 25.36 -0.55 13.45
C ASN A 86 25.84 -0.55 14.92
N ALA A 87 24.96 -0.27 15.87
CA ALA A 87 25.27 -0.27 17.29
C ALA A 87 25.63 -1.69 17.79
N LEU A 88 24.88 -2.70 17.35
CA LEU A 88 25.14 -4.10 17.70
C LEU A 88 26.45 -4.60 17.09
N GLU A 89 26.71 -4.34 15.80
CA GLU A 89 27.93 -4.76 15.12
C GLU A 89 29.17 -4.01 15.64
N GLY A 90 29.05 -2.69 15.79
CA GLY A 90 30.17 -1.82 16.17
C GLY A 90 30.56 -1.89 17.64
N GLY A 91 29.60 -2.13 18.52
CA GLY A 91 29.75 -2.04 19.96
C GLY A 91 29.53 -3.37 20.70
N ILE A 92 28.26 -3.76 20.83
CA ILE A 92 27.85 -4.84 21.75
C ILE A 92 28.49 -6.19 21.39
N LEU A 93 28.43 -6.57 20.11
CA LEU A 93 29.00 -7.88 19.68
C LEU A 93 30.52 -7.95 19.86
N ARG A 94 31.22 -6.85 19.52
CA ARG A 94 32.68 -6.80 19.71
C ARG A 94 33.07 -6.85 21.19
N ALA A 95 32.35 -6.15 22.04
CA ALA A 95 32.56 -6.15 23.47
C ALA A 95 32.31 -7.55 24.06
N ALA A 96 31.23 -8.21 23.67
CA ALA A 96 30.89 -9.56 24.08
C ALA A 96 31.92 -10.59 23.59
N GLU A 97 32.43 -10.46 22.36
CA GLU A 97 33.49 -11.31 21.82
C GLU A 97 34.79 -11.13 22.57
N ALA A 98 35.21 -9.90 22.87
CA ALA A 98 36.38 -9.60 23.66
C ALA A 98 36.28 -10.18 25.07
N ALA A 99 35.12 -10.00 25.74
CA ALA A 99 34.87 -10.57 27.06
C ALA A 99 34.92 -12.10 27.05
N LEU A 100 34.39 -12.76 26.02
CA LEU A 100 34.47 -14.20 25.86
C LEU A 100 35.93 -14.69 25.73
N LYS A 101 36.73 -14.01 24.90
CA LYS A 101 38.15 -14.34 24.75
C LYS A 101 38.94 -14.22 26.06
N VAL A 102 38.67 -13.17 26.83
CA VAL A 102 39.28 -12.97 28.14
C VAL A 102 38.84 -14.06 29.13
N ALA A 103 37.53 -14.37 29.19
CA ALA A 103 37.03 -15.42 30.07
C ALA A 103 37.55 -16.81 29.69
N GLU A 104 37.71 -17.11 28.41
CA GLU A 104 38.31 -18.35 27.91
C GLU A 104 39.79 -18.47 28.35
N ALA A 105 40.56 -17.41 28.17
CA ALA A 105 41.93 -17.38 28.59
C ALA A 105 42.10 -17.58 30.11
N ALA A 106 41.33 -16.83 30.91
CA ALA A 106 41.34 -16.93 32.37
C ALA A 106 40.94 -18.32 32.87
N TYR A 107 39.99 -18.98 32.22
CA TYR A 107 39.63 -20.36 32.52
C TYR A 107 40.77 -21.34 32.18
N ARG A 108 41.39 -21.21 30.99
CA ARG A 108 42.49 -22.07 30.54
C ARG A 108 43.74 -21.98 31.44
N PHE A 109 43.99 -20.80 32.01
CA PHE A 109 45.11 -20.59 32.96
C PHE A 109 44.73 -20.88 34.41
N GLY A 110 43.49 -21.33 34.68
CA GLY A 110 43.03 -21.66 36.02
C GLY A 110 42.75 -20.46 36.94
N GLU A 111 42.69 -19.22 36.37
CA GLU A 111 42.44 -17.99 37.12
C GLU A 111 40.99 -17.80 37.48
N ARG A 112 40.07 -18.36 36.66
CA ARG A 112 38.62 -18.27 36.86
C ARG A 112 37.93 -19.61 36.66
N GLY A 113 36.74 -19.73 37.24
CA GLY A 113 35.90 -20.92 37.14
C GLY A 113 35.22 -21.07 35.78
N ILE A 114 34.79 -22.30 35.50
CA ILE A 114 34.03 -22.62 34.26
C ILE A 114 32.73 -21.81 34.12
N LEU A 115 32.11 -21.41 35.25
CA LEU A 115 30.87 -20.64 35.23
C LEU A 115 31.04 -19.28 34.58
N ASP A 116 32.18 -18.60 34.84
CA ASP A 116 32.46 -17.28 34.25
C ASP A 116 32.62 -17.39 32.72
N TYR A 117 33.26 -18.46 32.25
CA TYR A 117 33.38 -18.74 30.81
C TYR A 117 32.01 -19.03 30.17
N LEU A 118 31.16 -19.85 30.82
CA LEU A 118 29.84 -20.19 30.33
C LEU A 118 28.91 -18.96 30.29
N ASP A 119 29.03 -18.07 31.28
CA ASP A 119 28.27 -16.82 31.28
C ASP A 119 28.72 -15.87 30.16
N ALA A 120 30.01 -15.70 29.96
CA ALA A 120 30.53 -14.92 28.82
C ALA A 120 30.09 -15.51 27.47
N GLN A 121 30.08 -16.85 27.34
CA GLN A 121 29.59 -17.53 26.15
C GLN A 121 28.07 -17.28 25.93
N ARG A 122 27.27 -17.28 27.01
CA ARG A 122 25.84 -16.97 26.95
C ARG A 122 25.60 -15.54 26.46
N VAL A 123 26.34 -14.56 27.02
CA VAL A 123 26.27 -13.17 26.62
C VAL A 123 26.64 -12.98 25.16
N PHE A 124 27.72 -13.60 24.70
CA PHE A 124 28.11 -13.52 23.29
C PHE A 124 27.04 -14.11 22.34
N ARG A 125 26.47 -15.28 22.69
CA ARG A 125 25.40 -15.90 21.90
C ARG A 125 24.14 -15.02 21.87
N ALA A 126 23.78 -14.40 23.00
CA ALA A 126 22.66 -13.47 23.06
C ALA A 126 22.88 -12.27 22.15
N ALA A 127 24.03 -11.61 22.21
CA ALA A 127 24.38 -10.49 21.35
C ALA A 127 24.36 -10.86 19.85
N ARG A 128 24.88 -12.08 19.52
CA ARG A 128 24.82 -12.59 18.14
C ARG A 128 23.38 -12.82 17.64
N ASN A 129 22.55 -13.40 18.48
CA ASN A 129 21.12 -13.62 18.12
C ASN A 129 20.37 -12.30 17.95
N GLU A 130 20.65 -11.32 18.81
CA GLU A 130 20.06 -9.98 18.71
C GLU A 130 20.49 -9.28 17.41
N LEU A 131 21.76 -9.41 17.01
CA LEU A 131 22.22 -8.89 15.70
C LEU A 131 21.49 -9.56 14.53
N ILE A 132 21.29 -10.88 14.58
CA ILE A 132 20.54 -11.59 13.51
C ILE A 132 19.11 -11.07 13.44
N ALA A 133 18.44 -10.89 14.58
CA ALA A 133 17.11 -10.32 14.63
C ALA A 133 17.07 -8.88 14.08
N ALA A 134 18.03 -8.03 14.48
CA ALA A 134 18.11 -6.66 13.98
C ALA A 134 18.36 -6.59 12.46
N ARG A 135 19.18 -7.47 11.91
CA ARG A 135 19.40 -7.58 10.46
C ARG A 135 18.13 -8.02 9.73
N TYR A 136 17.36 -8.94 10.31
CA TYR A 136 16.07 -9.35 9.76
C TYR A 136 15.08 -8.18 9.71
N GLU A 137 14.95 -7.42 10.80
CA GLU A 137 14.11 -6.22 10.84
C GLU A 137 14.55 -5.17 9.80
N LEU A 138 15.84 -4.97 9.61
CA LEU A 138 16.38 -4.09 8.59
C LEU A 138 15.94 -4.53 7.18
N GLN A 139 16.00 -5.83 6.88
CA GLN A 139 15.57 -6.37 5.60
C GLN A 139 14.06 -6.21 5.40
N LEU A 140 13.26 -6.43 6.43
CA LEU A 140 11.82 -6.18 6.37
C LEU A 140 11.50 -4.71 6.05
N ALA A 141 12.22 -3.78 6.68
CA ALA A 141 12.05 -2.35 6.42
C ALA A 141 12.41 -1.98 4.96
N VAL A 142 13.45 -2.58 4.38
CA VAL A 142 13.81 -2.39 2.96
C VAL A 142 12.70 -2.91 2.04
N ILE A 143 12.22 -4.13 2.28
CA ILE A 143 11.14 -4.74 1.49
C ILE A 143 9.87 -3.88 1.53
N GLU A 144 9.53 -3.34 2.71
CA GLU A 144 8.35 -2.48 2.85
C GLU A 144 8.47 -1.18 2.06
N ILE A 145 9.65 -0.55 2.03
CA ILE A 145 9.92 0.62 1.19
C ILE A 145 9.78 0.26 -0.30
N GLU A 146 10.33 -0.87 -0.72
CA GLU A 146 10.23 -1.33 -2.11
C GLU A 146 8.78 -1.62 -2.50
N ARG A 147 8.00 -2.24 -1.62
CA ARG A 147 6.58 -2.50 -1.81
C ARG A 147 5.79 -1.20 -2.02
N LEU A 148 6.02 -0.20 -1.18
CA LEU A 148 5.34 1.10 -1.27
C LEU A 148 5.74 1.87 -2.54
N ARG A 149 6.98 1.73 -2.99
CA ARG A 149 7.44 2.34 -4.26
C ARG A 149 6.85 1.67 -5.49
N ALA A 150 6.59 0.37 -5.45
CA ALA A 150 5.99 -0.36 -6.56
C ALA A 150 4.49 -0.09 -6.71
N THR A 151 3.83 0.52 -5.73
CA THR A 151 2.41 0.90 -5.76
C THR A 151 2.17 2.31 -6.28
N GLN A 152 3.21 3.06 -6.62
CA GLN A 152 3.14 4.37 -7.28
C GLN A 152 3.14 4.23 -8.81
#